data_a8497dbca547a94edffa27010ae72dcc
#
_entry.id   a8497dbca547a94edffa27010ae72dcc
#
_cell.length_a   1.000
_cell.length_b   1.000
_cell.length_c   1.000
_cell.angle_alpha   90.00
_cell.angle_beta   90.00
_cell.angle_gamma   90.00
#
_symmetry.space_group_name_H-M   'P 1'
#
loop_
_entity.id
_entity.type
_entity.pdbx_description
1 polymer ?
#
loop_
_entity_poly.entity_id
_entity_poly.type
_entity_poly.pdbx_seq_one_letter_code
_entity_poly.pdbx_strand_id
1 'polypeptide(L)'
;MRRRAFIAGTASGLAAGIGGALALGKRPAPPAAPAISATRREWRLITAWPEGFPGLGTGAARIARRITEASGGRLTVKLYPAGAIAPALGVFDAVAQGSAEMGHAAAHYWQGKSKAFNFFAAVPFGLTADELSAWVHHGGGQELWDEGYARFGLKSFLAGNTGVQMGGWFKHEMNSIEDFRGIKMRMPGLGGEVLRRVGATAENMGGSDIFGALQSGRINATEWAGPWNDLAFGFHKVVRYYYWPGFHEPGSGIECMVNKASYDALPADLRAVVADACRAENHTMLAEYNRNNAGALRTLIEKHGVRLRRFPDDVMAALARASDEVLAELEGADDLTRRTYRSFTNFREAAISWSRLAEQGFLDMRARMLRARS
;
A
#
# COMPACT_ATOMS: atom_id res chain seq x y z
N MET A 1 9.30 37.59 49.70
CA MET A 1 9.97 37.78 51.01
C MET A 1 10.64 36.50 51.41
N ARG A 2 11.97 36.60 51.74
CA ARG A 2 12.85 35.73 52.53
C ARG A 2 13.04 34.30 52.00
N ARG A 3 14.14 33.89 51.33
CA ARG A 3 15.58 33.84 51.66
C ARG A 3 15.96 33.10 52.95
N ARG A 4 16.84 32.13 52.77
CA ARG A 4 18.01 31.64 53.56
C ARG A 4 17.92 30.16 53.85
N ALA A 5 18.79 29.31 53.40
CA ALA A 5 20.23 29.12 53.49
C ALA A 5 20.69 28.58 54.87
N PHE A 6 21.67 27.68 54.81
CA PHE A 6 22.69 27.25 55.79
C PHE A 6 22.44 25.86 56.41
N ILE A 7 23.40 24.98 56.64
CA ILE A 7 24.86 25.09 56.87
C ILE A 7 25.50 23.70 56.65
N ALA A 8 26.76 23.73 56.29
CA ALA A 8 27.71 22.63 56.30
C ALA A 8 28.09 22.22 57.72
N GLY A 9 28.41 20.96 57.90
CA GLY A 9 29.02 20.44 59.13
C GLY A 9 30.06 19.38 58.77
N THR A 10 31.29 19.73 59.12
CA THR A 10 32.53 18.98 58.94
C THR A 10 32.79 17.93 60.01
N ALA A 11 33.48 16.91 59.63
CA ALA A 11 34.69 16.36 60.22
C ALA A 11 34.66 15.02 60.96
N SER A 12 35.44 14.12 60.44
CA SER A 12 36.48 13.29 61.11
C SER A 12 36.08 12.12 62.02
N GLY A 13 36.53 10.94 61.62
CA GLY A 13 36.59 9.75 62.46
C GLY A 13 37.16 8.52 61.76
N LEU A 14 38.46 8.42 61.79
CA LEU A 14 39.35 7.25 61.89
C LEU A 14 39.03 5.91 61.24
N ALA A 15 40.06 5.41 60.62
CA ALA A 15 40.33 4.14 59.98
C ALA A 15 40.11 2.91 60.85
N ALA A 16 39.63 1.85 60.24
CA ALA A 16 40.03 0.47 60.50
C ALA A 16 39.85 -0.33 59.20
N GLY A 17 40.95 -0.86 58.69
CA GLY A 17 41.00 -1.60 57.44
C GLY A 17 40.39 -3.02 57.54
N ILE A 18 39.76 -3.41 56.49
CA ILE A 18 39.65 -4.83 56.10
C ILE A 18 39.73 -4.85 54.56
N GLY A 19 40.81 -5.47 54.08
CA GLY A 19 41.01 -5.70 52.66
C GLY A 19 39.94 -6.63 52.06
N GLY A 20 39.08 -6.10 51.27
CA GLY A 20 38.22 -6.83 50.35
C GLY A 20 38.58 -6.43 48.94
N ALA A 21 39.28 -7.31 48.23
CA ALA A 21 39.56 -7.12 46.80
C ALA A 21 38.20 -7.14 46.07
N LEU A 22 37.69 -5.95 45.78
CA LEU A 22 36.58 -5.79 44.81
C LEU A 22 37.14 -6.19 43.45
N ALA A 23 36.80 -7.43 43.03
CA ALA A 23 36.91 -7.86 41.65
C ALA A 23 36.03 -6.89 40.81
N LEU A 24 36.67 -5.90 40.19
CA LEU A 24 36.06 -5.11 39.14
C LEU A 24 35.73 -6.05 38.00
N GLY A 25 34.50 -6.60 38.02
CA GLY A 25 33.94 -7.36 36.92
C GLY A 25 34.05 -6.47 35.67
N LYS A 26 34.83 -6.91 34.69
CA LYS A 26 34.85 -6.27 33.36
C LYS A 26 33.42 -6.10 32.90
N ARG A 27 32.92 -4.86 32.82
CA ARG A 27 31.66 -4.58 32.13
C ARG A 27 31.77 -5.22 30.73
N PRO A 28 30.77 -6.02 30.29
CA PRO A 28 30.77 -6.50 28.94
C PRO A 28 30.93 -5.27 28.02
N ALA A 29 31.86 -5.36 27.08
CA ALA A 29 32.06 -4.32 26.09
C ALA A 29 30.69 -4.10 25.37
N PRO A 30 30.30 -2.85 25.12
CA PRO A 30 29.09 -2.63 24.32
C PRO A 30 29.22 -3.38 23.01
N PRO A 31 28.14 -3.95 22.47
CA PRO A 31 28.20 -4.67 21.21
C PRO A 31 28.86 -3.78 20.17
N ALA A 32 29.88 -4.30 19.50
CA ALA A 32 30.58 -3.57 18.46
C ALA A 32 29.56 -3.10 17.43
N ALA A 33 29.58 -1.82 17.09
CA ALA A 33 28.76 -1.32 16.01
C ALA A 33 29.03 -2.16 14.76
N PRO A 34 28.00 -2.60 14.02
CA PRO A 34 28.20 -3.42 12.84
C PRO A 34 29.18 -2.73 11.89
N ALA A 35 30.16 -3.49 11.41
CA ALA A 35 31.19 -2.97 10.50
C ALA A 35 30.49 -2.39 9.26
N ILE A 36 30.65 -1.10 9.02
CA ILE A 36 30.07 -0.43 7.85
C ILE A 36 30.88 -0.90 6.64
N SER A 37 30.27 -1.72 5.77
CA SER A 37 30.87 -2.13 4.52
C SER A 37 31.12 -0.91 3.62
N ALA A 38 32.36 -0.72 3.18
CA ALA A 38 32.73 0.35 2.25
C ALA A 38 32.34 0.04 0.79
N THR A 39 31.85 -1.17 0.50
CA THR A 39 31.51 -1.59 -0.87
C THR A 39 30.27 -0.84 -1.35
N ARG A 40 30.42 -0.06 -2.39
CA ARG A 40 29.31 0.61 -3.08
C ARG A 40 28.58 -0.38 -3.98
N ARG A 41 27.26 -0.28 -4.01
CA ARG A 41 26.36 -1.08 -4.86
C ARG A 41 25.42 -0.15 -5.61
N GLU A 42 25.05 -0.54 -6.82
CA GLU A 42 24.03 0.16 -7.59
C GLU A 42 22.89 -0.83 -7.89
N TRP A 43 21.67 -0.41 -7.61
CA TRP A 43 20.45 -1.18 -7.90
C TRP A 43 19.54 -0.41 -8.84
N ARG A 44 18.78 -1.16 -9.64
CA ARG A 44 17.72 -0.66 -10.50
C ARG A 44 16.38 -0.89 -9.82
N LEU A 45 15.58 0.17 -9.71
CA LEU A 45 14.19 0.12 -9.29
C LEU A 45 13.31 0.37 -10.52
N ILE A 46 12.60 -0.65 -11.00
CA ILE A 46 11.64 -0.55 -12.10
C ILE A 46 10.23 -0.39 -11.55
N THR A 47 9.34 0.29 -12.27
CA THR A 47 7.98 0.52 -11.79
C THR A 47 6.91 0.15 -12.80
N ALA A 48 5.70 -0.10 -12.31
CA ALA A 48 4.49 -0.23 -13.13
C ALA A 48 3.87 1.13 -13.51
N TRP A 49 4.52 2.25 -13.17
CA TRP A 49 3.99 3.60 -13.28
C TRP A 49 4.73 4.42 -14.35
N PRO A 50 4.02 5.38 -15.01
CA PRO A 50 4.67 6.36 -15.87
C PRO A 50 5.69 7.21 -15.10
N GLU A 51 6.65 7.78 -15.82
CA GLU A 51 7.63 8.70 -15.25
C GLU A 51 6.96 9.89 -14.54
N GLY A 52 7.39 10.16 -13.32
CA GLY A 52 6.88 11.28 -12.53
C GLY A 52 5.39 11.22 -12.18
N PHE A 53 4.71 10.09 -12.40
CA PHE A 53 3.29 9.99 -12.14
C PHE A 53 2.96 10.28 -10.67
N PRO A 54 1.96 11.15 -10.40
CA PRO A 54 1.64 11.60 -9.05
C PRO A 54 1.39 10.46 -8.06
N GLY A 55 1.94 10.55 -6.88
CA GLY A 55 1.82 9.55 -5.81
C GLY A 55 2.61 8.27 -6.11
N LEU A 56 2.25 7.52 -7.13
CA LEU A 56 2.85 6.21 -7.45
C LEU A 56 4.27 6.34 -8.01
N GLY A 57 4.47 7.08 -9.09
CA GLY A 57 5.79 7.29 -9.69
C GLY A 57 6.70 8.14 -8.80
N THR A 58 6.17 9.20 -8.20
CA THR A 58 6.92 10.05 -7.27
C THR A 58 7.24 9.32 -5.96
N GLY A 59 6.38 8.39 -5.51
CA GLY A 59 6.64 7.51 -4.37
C GLY A 59 7.81 6.57 -4.61
N ALA A 60 7.85 5.91 -5.77
CA ALA A 60 8.99 5.08 -6.18
C ALA A 60 10.30 5.89 -6.20
N ALA A 61 10.24 7.15 -6.70
CA ALA A 61 11.39 8.05 -6.70
C ALA A 61 11.86 8.40 -5.26
N ARG A 62 10.91 8.60 -4.33
CA ARG A 62 11.24 8.84 -2.92
C ARG A 62 11.90 7.64 -2.26
N ILE A 63 11.43 6.40 -2.56
CA ILE A 63 12.09 5.17 -2.07
C ILE A 63 13.54 5.13 -2.55
N ALA A 64 13.77 5.28 -3.85
CA ALA A 64 15.11 5.25 -4.44
C ALA A 64 16.05 6.30 -3.80
N ARG A 65 15.57 7.52 -3.65
CA ARG A 65 16.32 8.61 -3.00
C ARG A 65 16.60 8.31 -1.54
N ARG A 66 15.59 7.89 -0.76
CA ARG A 66 15.76 7.58 0.68
C ARG A 66 16.79 6.48 0.92
N ILE A 67 16.76 5.41 0.13
CA ILE A 67 17.75 4.34 0.23
C ILE A 67 19.14 4.87 -0.05
N THR A 68 19.30 5.66 -1.11
CA THR A 68 20.59 6.24 -1.49
C THR A 68 21.14 7.17 -0.40
N GLU A 69 20.31 8.09 0.09
CA GLU A 69 20.68 9.06 1.13
C GLU A 69 20.95 8.37 2.48
N ALA A 70 20.04 7.53 2.96
CA ALA A 70 20.16 6.87 4.26
C ALA A 70 21.33 5.87 4.31
N SER A 71 21.71 5.29 3.17
CA SER A 71 22.90 4.44 3.09
C SER A 71 24.23 5.22 3.01
N GLY A 72 24.18 6.56 2.92
CA GLY A 72 25.38 7.38 2.64
C GLY A 72 25.99 7.07 1.26
N GLY A 73 25.16 6.70 0.28
CA GLY A 73 25.57 6.33 -1.08
C GLY A 73 26.23 4.95 -1.20
N ARG A 74 26.19 4.11 -0.15
CA ARG A 74 26.66 2.72 -0.22
C ARG A 74 25.73 1.82 -1.04
N LEU A 75 24.45 2.18 -1.11
CA LEU A 75 23.47 1.57 -2.00
C LEU A 75 22.78 2.69 -2.80
N THR A 76 23.22 2.89 -4.02
CA THR A 76 22.59 3.82 -4.97
C THR A 76 21.47 3.11 -5.71
N VAL A 77 20.27 3.70 -5.73
CA VAL A 77 19.11 3.15 -6.43
C VAL A 77 18.74 4.07 -7.59
N LYS A 78 18.74 3.53 -8.81
CA LYS A 78 18.29 4.22 -10.03
C LYS A 78 16.88 3.79 -10.38
N LEU A 79 15.99 4.80 -10.60
CA LEU A 79 14.61 4.57 -10.97
C LEU A 79 14.43 4.47 -12.48
N TYR A 80 13.61 3.52 -12.91
CA TYR A 80 13.21 3.31 -14.29
C TYR A 80 11.67 3.20 -14.39
N PRO A 81 11.01 4.09 -15.14
CA PRO A 81 9.56 4.05 -15.29
C PRO A 81 9.08 2.85 -16.12
N ALA A 82 7.77 2.63 -16.13
CA ALA A 82 7.15 1.60 -16.96
C ALA A 82 7.55 1.73 -18.43
N GLY A 83 7.94 0.62 -19.02
CA GLY A 83 8.40 0.56 -20.42
C GLY A 83 9.89 0.79 -20.65
N ALA A 84 10.65 1.31 -19.66
CA ALA A 84 12.08 1.55 -19.81
C ALA A 84 12.92 0.26 -19.80
N ILE A 85 12.59 -0.68 -18.92
CA ILE A 85 13.24 -2.00 -18.81
C ILE A 85 12.21 -3.11 -19.01
N ALA A 86 11.01 -2.95 -18.43
CA ALA A 86 9.92 -3.90 -18.52
C ALA A 86 8.58 -3.16 -18.70
N PRO A 87 7.58 -3.74 -19.37
CA PRO A 87 6.24 -3.18 -19.40
C PRO A 87 5.64 -3.18 -17.98
N ALA A 88 4.61 -2.34 -17.73
CA ALA A 88 3.99 -2.18 -16.41
C ALA A 88 3.65 -3.52 -15.73
N LEU A 89 3.05 -4.44 -16.46
CA LEU A 89 2.66 -5.76 -15.94
C LEU A 89 3.77 -6.82 -16.03
N GLY A 90 4.98 -6.46 -16.45
CA GLY A 90 6.17 -7.31 -16.52
C GLY A 90 7.16 -7.11 -15.37
N VAL A 91 6.88 -6.19 -14.45
CA VAL A 91 7.79 -5.81 -13.35
C VAL A 91 8.15 -7.02 -12.48
N PHE A 92 7.17 -7.84 -12.10
CA PHE A 92 7.39 -9.03 -11.28
C PHE A 92 8.41 -9.99 -11.90
N ASP A 93 8.19 -10.35 -13.16
CA ASP A 93 9.05 -11.30 -13.86
C ASP A 93 10.47 -10.74 -14.09
N ALA A 94 10.58 -9.45 -14.40
CA ALA A 94 11.86 -8.80 -14.58
C ALA A 94 12.70 -8.79 -13.29
N VAL A 95 12.09 -8.56 -12.12
CA VAL A 95 12.79 -8.61 -10.83
C VAL A 95 13.11 -10.06 -10.44
N ALA A 96 12.18 -10.99 -10.64
CA ALA A 96 12.41 -12.42 -10.37
C ALA A 96 13.59 -12.99 -11.17
N GLN A 97 13.71 -12.57 -12.43
CA GLN A 97 14.80 -12.98 -13.34
C GLN A 97 16.12 -12.20 -13.14
N GLY A 98 16.14 -11.19 -12.25
CA GLY A 98 17.32 -10.38 -11.98
C GLY A 98 17.60 -9.30 -13.02
N SER A 99 16.66 -8.98 -13.93
CA SER A 99 16.79 -7.86 -14.86
C SER A 99 16.79 -6.51 -14.13
N ALA A 100 16.26 -6.47 -12.92
CA ALA A 100 16.35 -5.36 -11.97
C ALA A 100 16.38 -5.94 -10.56
N GLU A 101 16.95 -5.18 -9.61
CA GLU A 101 17.06 -5.60 -8.23
C GLU A 101 15.78 -5.30 -7.44
N MET A 102 15.02 -4.29 -7.85
CA MET A 102 13.78 -3.83 -7.16
C MET A 102 12.67 -3.56 -8.17
N GLY A 103 11.42 -3.74 -7.71
CA GLY A 103 10.21 -3.39 -8.46
C GLY A 103 9.19 -2.68 -7.57
N HIS A 104 8.47 -1.70 -8.10
CA HIS A 104 7.40 -1.00 -7.38
C HIS A 104 6.09 -1.10 -8.18
N ALA A 105 5.09 -1.78 -7.61
CA ALA A 105 3.86 -2.15 -8.28
C ALA A 105 2.74 -2.46 -7.27
N ALA A 106 1.66 -3.12 -7.71
CA ALA A 106 0.60 -3.62 -6.86
C ALA A 106 0.51 -5.14 -6.96
N ALA A 107 0.52 -5.85 -5.83
CA ALA A 107 0.63 -7.30 -5.78
C ALA A 107 -0.52 -8.05 -6.51
N HIS A 108 -1.71 -7.47 -6.56
CA HIS A 108 -2.85 -8.05 -7.26
C HIS A 108 -2.65 -8.16 -8.80
N TYR A 109 -1.68 -7.44 -9.39
CA TYR A 109 -1.36 -7.59 -10.81
C TYR A 109 -0.85 -9.00 -11.14
N TRP A 110 -0.33 -9.69 -10.14
CA TRP A 110 0.26 -11.02 -10.24
C TRP A 110 -0.69 -12.14 -9.79
N GLN A 111 -2.00 -11.88 -9.66
CA GLN A 111 -2.98 -12.88 -9.23
C GLN A 111 -3.00 -14.15 -10.09
N GLY A 112 -2.53 -14.08 -11.33
CA GLY A 112 -2.33 -15.25 -12.19
C GLY A 112 -1.23 -16.21 -11.73
N LYS A 113 -0.30 -15.74 -10.86
CA LYS A 113 0.76 -16.55 -10.26
C LYS A 113 0.31 -17.15 -8.92
N SER A 114 -0.44 -16.40 -8.14
CA SER A 114 -1.10 -16.86 -6.91
C SER A 114 -2.24 -15.93 -6.56
N LYS A 115 -3.40 -16.48 -6.23
CA LYS A 115 -4.56 -15.72 -5.75
C LYS A 115 -4.28 -15.07 -4.39
N ALA A 116 -3.35 -15.62 -3.60
CA ALA A 116 -2.92 -15.04 -2.33
C ALA A 116 -2.40 -13.60 -2.47
N PHE A 117 -1.84 -13.24 -3.62
CA PHE A 117 -1.22 -11.92 -3.81
C PHE A 117 -2.22 -10.77 -3.81
N ASN A 118 -3.51 -11.04 -4.05
CA ASN A 118 -4.56 -10.04 -3.91
C ASN A 118 -4.65 -9.47 -2.48
N PHE A 119 -4.43 -10.30 -1.46
CA PHE A 119 -4.57 -9.91 -0.06
C PHE A 119 -3.54 -8.86 0.38
N PHE A 120 -2.39 -8.77 -0.30
CA PHE A 120 -1.33 -7.80 0.00
C PHE A 120 -1.51 -6.47 -0.75
N ALA A 121 -2.51 -6.38 -1.63
CA ALA A 121 -2.89 -5.14 -2.29
C ALA A 121 -4.27 -4.69 -1.83
N ALA A 122 -5.34 -5.32 -2.32
CA ALA A 122 -6.70 -4.96 -1.95
C ALA A 122 -7.67 -6.14 -2.07
N VAL A 123 -8.63 -6.13 -1.17
CA VAL A 123 -9.74 -7.10 -1.15
C VAL A 123 -11.05 -6.31 -1.14
N PRO A 124 -12.01 -6.65 -1.99
CA PRO A 124 -13.33 -6.01 -1.98
C PRO A 124 -13.97 -6.07 -0.60
N PHE A 125 -14.48 -4.92 -0.11
CA PHE A 125 -15.01 -4.75 1.25
C PHE A 125 -14.04 -5.20 2.36
N GLY A 126 -12.72 -5.13 2.08
CA GLY A 126 -11.66 -5.60 2.95
C GLY A 126 -11.15 -4.52 3.90
N LEU A 127 -9.84 -4.57 4.17
CA LEU A 127 -9.15 -3.70 5.10
C LEU A 127 -8.88 -2.31 4.51
N THR A 128 -9.05 -1.28 5.31
CA THR A 128 -8.57 0.08 5.02
C THR A 128 -7.04 0.14 5.04
N ALA A 129 -6.45 1.28 4.68
CA ALA A 129 -5.00 1.44 4.60
C ALA A 129 -4.27 1.13 5.92
N ASP A 130 -4.82 1.63 7.03
CA ASP A 130 -4.22 1.43 8.36
C ASP A 130 -4.45 -0.01 8.86
N GLU A 131 -5.63 -0.58 8.61
CA GLU A 131 -5.94 -1.96 8.93
C GLU A 131 -5.07 -2.94 8.13
N LEU A 132 -4.84 -2.67 6.82
CA LEU A 132 -3.93 -3.47 5.99
C LEU A 132 -2.50 -3.41 6.52
N SER A 133 -2.02 -2.21 6.89
CA SER A 133 -0.71 -2.03 7.51
C SER A 133 -0.60 -2.81 8.82
N ALA A 134 -1.65 -2.78 9.65
CA ALA A 134 -1.68 -3.53 10.90
C ALA A 134 -1.67 -5.05 10.67
N TRP A 135 -2.43 -5.57 9.69
CA TRP A 135 -2.39 -6.98 9.33
C TRP A 135 -1.02 -7.40 8.80
N VAL A 136 -0.45 -6.64 7.88
CA VAL A 136 0.86 -6.96 7.29
C VAL A 136 1.95 -6.99 8.36
N HIS A 137 2.00 -5.99 9.25
CA HIS A 137 3.10 -5.87 10.21
C HIS A 137 2.90 -6.63 11.52
N HIS A 138 1.65 -6.92 11.92
CA HIS A 138 1.32 -7.49 13.23
C HIS A 138 0.31 -8.63 13.19
N GLY A 139 -0.34 -8.87 12.05
CA GLY A 139 -1.38 -9.90 11.88
C GLY A 139 -0.93 -11.14 11.10
N GLY A 140 0.38 -11.31 10.84
CA GLY A 140 0.93 -12.46 10.12
C GLY A 140 0.93 -12.29 8.59
N GLY A 141 0.55 -11.12 8.08
CA GLY A 141 0.50 -10.86 6.63
C GLY A 141 1.87 -10.90 5.97
N GLN A 142 2.91 -10.34 6.62
CA GLN A 142 4.25 -10.28 6.04
C GLN A 142 4.88 -11.67 5.88
N GLU A 143 4.67 -12.57 6.83
CA GLU A 143 5.18 -13.95 6.78
C GLU A 143 4.57 -14.73 5.62
N LEU A 144 3.26 -14.59 5.40
CA LEU A 144 2.55 -15.22 4.28
C LEU A 144 3.00 -14.62 2.93
N TRP A 145 3.23 -13.31 2.91
CA TRP A 145 3.75 -12.64 1.72
C TRP A 145 5.17 -13.11 1.38
N ASP A 146 6.04 -13.16 2.36
CA ASP A 146 7.41 -13.65 2.23
C ASP A 146 7.44 -15.10 1.71
N GLU A 147 6.59 -15.98 2.27
CA GLU A 147 6.47 -17.37 1.80
C GLU A 147 6.05 -17.46 0.33
N GLY A 148 5.02 -16.68 -0.05
CA GLY A 148 4.52 -16.67 -1.43
C GLY A 148 5.55 -16.19 -2.43
N TYR A 149 6.23 -15.10 -2.09
CA TYR A 149 7.22 -14.46 -2.98
C TYR A 149 8.55 -15.22 -3.04
N ALA A 150 8.94 -15.89 -1.95
CA ALA A 150 10.16 -16.69 -1.93
C ALA A 150 10.17 -17.80 -3.00
N ARG A 151 9.00 -18.35 -3.37
CA ARG A 151 8.85 -19.32 -4.46
C ARG A 151 9.32 -18.80 -5.82
N PHE A 152 9.34 -17.47 -5.98
CA PHE A 152 9.77 -16.76 -7.18
C PHE A 152 11.14 -16.08 -7.00
N GLY A 153 11.85 -16.36 -5.91
CA GLY A 153 13.11 -15.68 -5.60
C GLY A 153 12.97 -14.21 -5.26
N LEU A 154 11.83 -13.82 -4.72
CA LEU A 154 11.48 -12.44 -4.35
C LEU A 154 11.26 -12.30 -2.84
N LYS A 155 11.39 -11.07 -2.37
CA LYS A 155 10.89 -10.57 -1.09
C LYS A 155 10.13 -9.28 -1.34
N SER A 156 9.01 -9.04 -0.62
CA SER A 156 8.24 -7.82 -0.80
C SER A 156 8.05 -7.06 0.51
N PHE A 157 7.76 -5.77 0.37
CA PHE A 157 7.48 -4.83 1.45
C PHE A 157 6.28 -3.98 1.08
N LEU A 158 5.43 -3.66 2.05
CA LEU A 158 4.44 -2.60 1.89
C LEU A 158 5.16 -1.26 1.77
N ALA A 159 4.98 -0.57 0.65
CA ALA A 159 5.79 0.57 0.23
C ALA A 159 4.97 1.72 -0.35
N GLY A 160 3.69 1.75 -0.06
CA GLY A 160 2.74 2.78 -0.42
C GLY A 160 1.31 2.34 -0.15
N ASN A 161 0.41 3.30 -0.10
CA ASN A 161 -1.02 3.05 -0.05
C ASN A 161 -1.79 4.22 -0.67
N THR A 162 -2.80 3.93 -1.47
CA THR A 162 -3.63 4.95 -2.14
C THR A 162 -4.78 5.46 -1.26
N GLY A 163 -5.02 4.82 -0.12
CA GLY A 163 -6.23 5.03 0.68
C GLY A 163 -7.47 4.43 0.02
N VAL A 164 -8.63 4.84 0.52
CA VAL A 164 -9.93 4.41 -0.05
C VAL A 164 -10.09 4.97 -1.44
N GLN A 165 -10.33 4.09 -2.39
CA GLN A 165 -10.48 4.47 -3.79
C GLN A 165 -11.93 4.84 -4.14
N MET A 166 -12.10 5.45 -5.31
CA MET A 166 -13.41 5.73 -5.91
C MET A 166 -13.94 4.49 -6.63
N GLY A 167 -15.26 4.40 -6.78
CA GLY A 167 -15.93 3.27 -7.41
C GLY A 167 -15.72 3.13 -8.92
N GLY A 168 -15.21 4.19 -9.56
CA GLY A 168 -14.82 4.18 -10.97
C GLY A 168 -15.55 5.20 -11.84
N TRP A 169 -15.14 5.20 -13.10
CA TRP A 169 -15.61 6.07 -14.17
C TRP A 169 -16.48 5.28 -15.16
N PHE A 170 -17.61 5.85 -15.53
CA PHE A 170 -18.57 5.20 -16.41
C PHE A 170 -19.05 6.14 -17.52
N LYS A 171 -19.37 5.59 -18.71
CA LYS A 171 -19.98 6.36 -19.81
C LYS A 171 -21.45 6.68 -19.55
N HIS A 172 -22.14 5.81 -18.81
CA HIS A 172 -23.56 5.88 -18.47
C HIS A 172 -23.78 5.87 -16.97
N GLU A 173 -24.96 6.28 -16.53
CA GLU A 173 -25.33 6.18 -15.11
C GLU A 173 -25.58 4.71 -14.73
N MET A 174 -25.17 4.38 -13.52
CA MET A 174 -25.28 3.06 -12.89
C MET A 174 -26.35 3.16 -11.79
N ASN A 175 -27.58 2.85 -12.11
CA ASN A 175 -28.71 3.00 -11.22
C ASN A 175 -29.19 1.67 -10.62
N SER A 176 -28.75 0.55 -11.19
CA SER A 176 -29.09 -0.80 -10.75
C SER A 176 -27.94 -1.76 -11.03
N ILE A 177 -27.97 -2.96 -10.44
CA ILE A 177 -26.95 -3.98 -10.69
C ILE A 177 -27.00 -4.49 -12.13
N GLU A 178 -28.14 -4.43 -12.80
CA GLU A 178 -28.32 -4.82 -14.19
C GLU A 178 -27.48 -3.94 -15.14
N ASP A 179 -27.21 -2.69 -14.76
CA ASP A 179 -26.40 -1.76 -15.57
C ASP A 179 -24.93 -2.21 -15.70
N PHE A 180 -24.48 -3.14 -14.85
CA PHE A 180 -23.16 -3.76 -14.99
C PHE A 180 -23.10 -4.80 -16.10
N ARG A 181 -24.23 -5.35 -16.57
CA ARG A 181 -24.25 -6.34 -17.63
C ARG A 181 -23.72 -5.76 -18.94
N GLY A 182 -22.71 -6.43 -19.50
CA GLY A 182 -22.08 -6.01 -20.75
C GLY A 182 -21.11 -4.83 -20.62
N ILE A 183 -20.91 -4.26 -19.41
CA ILE A 183 -19.85 -3.30 -19.15
C ILE A 183 -18.49 -3.97 -19.40
N LYS A 184 -17.61 -3.29 -20.13
CA LYS A 184 -16.19 -3.63 -20.28
C LYS A 184 -15.38 -2.67 -19.44
N MET A 185 -14.91 -3.13 -18.29
CA MET A 185 -14.26 -2.28 -17.30
C MET A 185 -12.80 -2.70 -17.05
N ARG A 186 -11.91 -1.74 -17.01
CA ARG A 186 -10.60 -2.00 -16.44
C ARG A 186 -10.74 -2.07 -14.92
N MET A 187 -10.48 -3.25 -14.37
CA MET A 187 -10.45 -3.49 -12.93
C MET A 187 -9.59 -4.73 -12.64
N PRO A 188 -8.45 -4.60 -11.95
CA PRO A 188 -7.57 -5.72 -11.62
C PRO A 188 -8.08 -6.49 -10.40
N GLY A 189 -7.38 -7.57 -10.08
CA GLY A 189 -7.54 -8.29 -8.83
C GLY A 189 -8.93 -8.89 -8.61
N LEU A 190 -9.27 -9.06 -7.34
CA LEU A 190 -10.56 -9.62 -6.93
C LEU A 190 -11.75 -8.73 -7.30
N GLY A 191 -11.56 -7.41 -7.40
CA GLY A 191 -12.61 -6.50 -7.90
C GLY A 191 -13.06 -6.87 -9.30
N GLY A 192 -12.12 -7.25 -10.18
CA GLY A 192 -12.44 -7.76 -11.51
C GLY A 192 -13.20 -9.07 -11.49
N GLU A 193 -12.92 -9.98 -10.56
CA GLU A 193 -13.69 -11.23 -10.40
C GLU A 193 -15.14 -10.95 -9.95
N VAL A 194 -15.32 -9.99 -9.01
CA VAL A 194 -16.65 -9.53 -8.57
C VAL A 194 -17.44 -8.95 -9.76
N LEU A 195 -16.82 -8.13 -10.59
CA LEU A 195 -17.47 -7.58 -11.77
C LEU A 195 -17.95 -8.65 -12.73
N ARG A 196 -17.15 -9.69 -12.96
CA ARG A 196 -17.55 -10.83 -13.81
C ARG A 196 -18.77 -11.55 -13.25
N ARG A 197 -18.88 -11.64 -11.93
CA ARG A 197 -20.00 -12.28 -11.24
C ARG A 197 -21.32 -11.54 -11.45
N VAL A 198 -21.27 -10.22 -11.60
CA VAL A 198 -22.44 -9.38 -11.87
C VAL A 198 -22.68 -9.11 -13.37
N GLY A 199 -21.97 -9.82 -14.26
CA GLY A 199 -22.21 -9.80 -15.71
C GLY A 199 -21.38 -8.78 -16.49
N ALA A 200 -20.40 -8.13 -15.89
CA ALA A 200 -19.43 -7.27 -16.58
C ALA A 200 -18.25 -8.10 -17.10
N THR A 201 -17.46 -7.51 -18.00
CA THR A 201 -16.13 -8.00 -18.40
C THR A 201 -15.09 -7.14 -17.75
N ALA A 202 -14.13 -7.77 -17.03
CA ALA A 202 -13.03 -7.09 -16.41
C ALA A 202 -11.71 -7.40 -17.11
N GLU A 203 -10.94 -6.34 -17.42
CA GLU A 203 -9.61 -6.42 -18.02
C GLU A 203 -8.56 -5.81 -17.06
N ASN A 204 -7.36 -6.39 -17.03
CA ASN A 204 -6.21 -5.80 -16.36
C ASN A 204 -5.29 -5.16 -17.40
N MET A 205 -4.93 -3.89 -17.21
CA MET A 205 -3.98 -3.18 -18.08
C MET A 205 -3.22 -2.11 -17.30
N GLY A 206 -2.05 -1.72 -17.79
CA GLY A 206 -1.25 -0.66 -17.22
C GLY A 206 -1.95 0.71 -17.32
N GLY A 207 -1.62 1.62 -16.39
CA GLY A 207 -2.29 2.93 -16.32
C GLY A 207 -2.19 3.74 -17.61
N SER A 208 -1.03 3.70 -18.28
CA SER A 208 -0.80 4.42 -19.53
C SER A 208 -1.74 4.01 -20.68
N ASP A 209 -2.28 2.79 -20.63
CA ASP A 209 -3.11 2.25 -21.72
C ASP A 209 -4.60 2.59 -21.55
N ILE A 210 -5.02 2.95 -20.33
CA ILE A 210 -6.43 3.12 -19.98
C ILE A 210 -7.11 4.22 -20.78
N PHE A 211 -6.46 5.39 -20.89
CA PHE A 211 -7.06 6.53 -21.61
C PHE A 211 -7.35 6.16 -23.08
N GLY A 212 -6.38 5.55 -23.77
CA GLY A 212 -6.56 5.09 -25.15
C GLY A 212 -7.65 4.02 -25.29
N ALA A 213 -7.73 3.09 -24.32
CA ALA A 213 -8.76 2.05 -24.30
C ALA A 213 -10.19 2.63 -24.10
N LEU A 214 -10.33 3.64 -23.23
CA LEU A 214 -11.59 4.39 -23.05
C LEU A 214 -11.97 5.18 -24.30
N GLN A 215 -10.99 5.87 -24.90
CA GLN A 215 -11.21 6.71 -26.08
C GLN A 215 -11.62 5.88 -27.29
N SER A 216 -10.98 4.75 -27.53
CA SER A 216 -11.32 3.82 -28.63
C SER A 216 -12.60 3.03 -28.39
N GLY A 217 -13.13 3.00 -27.16
CA GLY A 217 -14.28 2.16 -26.79
C GLY A 217 -13.96 0.67 -26.59
N ARG A 218 -12.67 0.30 -26.54
CA ARG A 218 -12.24 -1.04 -26.11
C ARG A 218 -12.79 -1.37 -24.73
N ILE A 219 -12.75 -0.40 -23.80
CA ILE A 219 -13.45 -0.40 -22.52
C ILE A 219 -14.41 0.79 -22.44
N ASN A 220 -15.47 0.66 -21.64
CA ASN A 220 -16.46 1.72 -21.44
C ASN A 220 -16.56 2.18 -19.97
N ALA A 221 -15.76 1.57 -19.10
CA ALA A 221 -15.58 1.96 -17.71
C ALA A 221 -14.15 1.67 -17.24
N THR A 222 -13.72 2.35 -16.20
CA THR A 222 -12.43 2.13 -15.55
C THR A 222 -12.49 2.56 -14.10
N GLU A 223 -11.63 2.00 -13.28
CA GLU A 223 -11.15 2.57 -12.03
C GLU A 223 -9.64 2.81 -12.12
N TRP A 224 -9.08 3.54 -11.14
CA TRP A 224 -7.66 3.64 -10.90
C TRP A 224 -7.43 3.82 -9.40
N ALA A 225 -7.00 4.99 -8.92
CA ALA A 225 -6.77 5.17 -7.49
C ALA A 225 -7.70 6.20 -6.85
N GLY A 226 -8.01 7.29 -7.55
CA GLY A 226 -8.84 8.34 -7.01
C GLY A 226 -8.64 9.68 -7.70
N PRO A 227 -9.32 10.75 -7.25
CA PRO A 227 -9.42 12.02 -7.98
C PRO A 227 -8.09 12.60 -8.44
N TRP A 228 -7.05 12.51 -7.62
CA TRP A 228 -5.75 13.08 -7.95
C TRP A 228 -5.07 12.41 -9.14
N ASN A 229 -5.04 11.09 -9.14
CA ASN A 229 -4.47 10.32 -10.24
C ASN A 229 -5.37 10.34 -11.49
N ASP A 230 -6.69 10.26 -11.30
CA ASP A 230 -7.66 10.20 -12.37
C ASP A 230 -7.70 11.51 -13.14
N LEU A 231 -7.52 12.65 -12.44
CA LEU A 231 -7.32 13.95 -13.05
C LEU A 231 -6.03 13.98 -13.91
N ALA A 232 -4.93 13.42 -13.41
CA ALA A 232 -3.65 13.36 -14.12
C ALA A 232 -3.73 12.50 -15.38
N PHE A 233 -4.45 11.37 -15.34
CA PHE A 233 -4.72 10.57 -16.55
C PHE A 233 -5.72 11.21 -17.51
N GLY A 234 -6.53 12.17 -17.05
CA GLY A 234 -7.47 12.88 -17.90
C GLY A 234 -8.74 12.10 -18.25
N PHE A 235 -9.15 11.12 -17.45
CA PHE A 235 -10.33 10.28 -17.70
C PHE A 235 -11.60 11.10 -17.92
N HIS A 236 -11.75 12.25 -17.24
CA HIS A 236 -12.83 13.21 -17.38
C HIS A 236 -13.04 13.73 -18.81
N LYS A 237 -12.03 13.61 -19.69
CA LYS A 237 -12.13 14.04 -21.10
C LYS A 237 -12.92 13.04 -21.95
N VAL A 238 -13.06 11.80 -21.49
CA VAL A 238 -13.71 10.69 -22.22
C VAL A 238 -14.97 10.20 -21.54
N VAL A 239 -14.99 10.20 -20.20
CA VAL A 239 -16.09 9.69 -19.36
C VAL A 239 -16.48 10.73 -18.34
N ARG A 240 -17.78 10.82 -17.99
CA ARG A 240 -18.32 11.92 -17.17
C ARG A 240 -18.86 11.51 -15.82
N TYR A 241 -19.27 10.24 -15.64
CA TYR A 241 -19.87 9.76 -14.39
C TYR A 241 -18.78 9.17 -13.52
N TYR A 242 -18.62 9.70 -12.32
CA TYR A 242 -17.61 9.30 -11.37
C TYR A 242 -18.27 8.83 -10.09
N TYR A 243 -18.12 7.56 -9.77
CA TYR A 243 -18.88 6.89 -8.71
C TYR A 243 -18.09 6.72 -7.42
N TRP A 244 -18.82 6.74 -6.29
CA TRP A 244 -18.32 6.45 -4.96
C TRP A 244 -19.41 5.72 -4.14
N PRO A 245 -19.05 5.05 -3.01
CA PRO A 245 -17.69 4.66 -2.63
C PRO A 245 -17.13 3.55 -3.52
N GLY A 246 -15.78 3.40 -3.53
CA GLY A 246 -15.16 2.23 -4.11
C GLY A 246 -15.36 1.03 -3.21
N PHE A 247 -15.78 -0.10 -3.76
CA PHE A 247 -15.96 -1.34 -3.01
C PHE A 247 -14.73 -2.26 -3.10
N HIS A 248 -13.97 -2.13 -4.17
CA HIS A 248 -12.93 -3.06 -4.60
C HIS A 248 -11.60 -2.84 -3.87
N GLU A 249 -11.24 -1.59 -3.58
CA GLU A 249 -9.96 -1.21 -2.98
C GLU A 249 -10.14 -0.17 -1.84
N PRO A 250 -10.54 -0.62 -0.64
CA PRO A 250 -10.71 0.29 0.50
C PRO A 250 -9.37 0.78 1.07
N GLY A 251 -8.24 0.15 0.69
CA GLY A 251 -6.90 0.53 1.06
C GLY A 251 -5.90 -0.22 0.19
N SER A 252 -5.61 0.30 -1.03
CA SER A 252 -4.72 -0.40 -1.95
C SER A 252 -3.27 -0.28 -1.54
N GLY A 253 -2.71 -1.40 -1.05
CA GLY A 253 -1.30 -1.55 -0.74
C GLY A 253 -0.45 -1.58 -2.01
N ILE A 254 0.56 -0.73 -2.03
CA ILE A 254 1.58 -0.70 -3.07
C ILE A 254 2.84 -1.35 -2.53
N GLU A 255 3.40 -2.25 -3.32
CA GLU A 255 4.55 -3.04 -2.93
C GLU A 255 5.87 -2.49 -3.48
N CYS A 256 6.94 -2.72 -2.73
CA CYS A 256 8.28 -2.75 -3.26
C CYS A 256 8.83 -4.18 -3.16
N MET A 257 8.88 -4.89 -4.27
CA MET A 257 9.50 -6.21 -4.34
C MET A 257 11.00 -6.08 -4.60
N VAL A 258 11.77 -7.02 -4.08
CA VAL A 258 13.23 -7.06 -4.22
C VAL A 258 13.63 -8.48 -4.64
N ASN A 259 14.58 -8.59 -5.57
CA ASN A 259 15.23 -9.87 -5.86
C ASN A 259 15.87 -10.40 -4.57
N LYS A 260 15.44 -11.60 -4.13
CA LYS A 260 15.81 -12.13 -2.82
C LYS A 260 17.31 -12.37 -2.69
N ALA A 261 17.97 -12.87 -3.73
CA ALA A 261 19.40 -13.08 -3.71
C ALA A 261 20.18 -11.76 -3.56
N SER A 262 19.75 -10.70 -4.26
CA SER A 262 20.32 -9.37 -4.15
C SER A 262 20.10 -8.79 -2.72
N TYR A 263 18.91 -8.99 -2.15
CA TYR A 263 18.59 -8.52 -0.79
C TYR A 263 19.40 -9.25 0.28
N ASP A 264 19.48 -10.58 0.20
CA ASP A 264 20.20 -11.40 1.17
C ASP A 264 21.73 -11.14 1.14
N ALA A 265 22.26 -10.73 -0.02
CA ALA A 265 23.66 -10.33 -0.17
C ALA A 265 23.99 -8.93 0.41
N LEU A 266 23.00 -8.18 0.86
CA LEU A 266 23.23 -6.91 1.54
C LEU A 266 23.69 -7.13 2.99
N PRO A 267 24.58 -6.29 3.52
CA PRO A 267 24.82 -6.17 4.96
C PRO A 267 23.51 -5.86 5.72
N ALA A 268 23.44 -6.27 6.98
CA ALA A 268 22.23 -6.13 7.80
C ALA A 268 21.71 -4.69 7.91
N ASP A 269 22.61 -3.73 8.01
CA ASP A 269 22.28 -2.30 8.06
C ASP A 269 21.66 -1.80 6.74
N LEU A 270 22.14 -2.25 5.58
CA LEU A 270 21.54 -1.89 4.30
C LEU A 270 20.21 -2.57 4.06
N ARG A 271 20.01 -3.79 4.55
CA ARG A 271 18.70 -4.45 4.55
C ARG A 271 17.67 -3.65 5.37
N ALA A 272 18.08 -3.15 6.54
CA ALA A 272 17.24 -2.30 7.36
C ALA A 272 16.89 -0.99 6.63
N VAL A 273 17.87 -0.33 6.00
CA VAL A 273 17.63 0.89 5.19
C VAL A 273 16.58 0.67 4.10
N VAL A 274 16.64 -0.46 3.37
CA VAL A 274 15.65 -0.78 2.33
C VAL A 274 14.25 -0.96 2.95
N ALA A 275 14.15 -1.75 4.02
CA ALA A 275 12.87 -2.00 4.69
C ALA A 275 12.26 -0.72 5.27
N ASP A 276 13.06 0.13 5.90
CA ASP A 276 12.58 1.38 6.53
C ASP A 276 12.22 2.43 5.48
N ALA A 277 12.93 2.49 4.35
CA ALA A 277 12.53 3.35 3.23
C ALA A 277 11.14 2.98 2.67
N CYS A 278 10.84 1.68 2.55
CA CYS A 278 9.53 1.19 2.14
C CYS A 278 8.45 1.54 3.16
N ARG A 279 8.66 1.27 4.44
CA ARG A 279 7.72 1.62 5.52
C ARG A 279 7.43 3.13 5.58
N ALA A 280 8.47 3.95 5.48
CA ALA A 280 8.31 5.39 5.48
C ALA A 280 7.51 5.88 4.27
N GLU A 281 7.69 5.25 3.10
CA GLU A 281 6.92 5.59 1.91
C GLU A 281 5.46 5.18 2.02
N ASN A 282 5.15 4.04 2.63
CA ASN A 282 3.77 3.61 2.85
C ASN A 282 2.95 4.71 3.55
N HIS A 283 3.46 5.27 4.62
CA HIS A 283 2.80 6.37 5.35
C HIS A 283 2.80 7.69 4.55
N THR A 284 3.92 8.03 3.91
CA THR A 284 4.06 9.28 3.14
C THR A 284 3.08 9.33 1.97
N MET A 285 2.98 8.24 1.22
CA MET A 285 2.08 8.14 0.07
C MET A 285 0.62 8.28 0.49
N LEU A 286 0.18 7.58 1.54
CA LEU A 286 -1.19 7.69 2.06
C LEU A 286 -1.54 9.13 2.44
N ALA A 287 -0.64 9.81 3.16
CA ALA A 287 -0.83 11.22 3.53
C ALA A 287 -0.93 12.13 2.30
N GLU A 288 -0.12 11.88 1.28
CA GLU A 288 -0.11 12.63 0.03
C GLU A 288 -1.43 12.46 -0.75
N TYR A 289 -1.95 11.23 -0.85
CA TYR A 289 -3.25 10.95 -1.46
C TYR A 289 -4.39 11.64 -0.71
N ASN A 290 -4.44 11.50 0.60
CA ASN A 290 -5.47 12.14 1.44
C ASN A 290 -5.44 13.68 1.28
N ARG A 291 -4.26 14.30 1.17
CA ARG A 291 -4.11 15.74 0.95
C ARG A 291 -4.61 16.18 -0.42
N ASN A 292 -4.29 15.43 -1.48
CA ASN A 292 -4.46 15.88 -2.85
C ASN A 292 -5.82 15.50 -3.46
N ASN A 293 -6.42 14.39 -3.04
CA ASN A 293 -7.69 13.91 -3.58
C ASN A 293 -8.82 14.93 -3.43
N ALA A 294 -8.94 15.62 -2.29
CA ALA A 294 -9.99 16.59 -2.05
C ALA A 294 -9.93 17.79 -3.03
N GLY A 295 -8.72 18.31 -3.29
CA GLY A 295 -8.51 19.40 -4.25
C GLY A 295 -8.75 18.96 -5.68
N ALA A 296 -8.27 17.78 -6.06
CA ALA A 296 -8.46 17.19 -7.38
C ALA A 296 -9.95 16.90 -7.67
N LEU A 297 -10.70 16.35 -6.69
CA LEU A 297 -12.14 16.12 -6.83
C LEU A 297 -12.90 17.42 -7.10
N ARG A 298 -12.58 18.48 -6.36
CA ARG A 298 -13.16 19.81 -6.60
C ARG A 298 -12.88 20.29 -8.02
N THR A 299 -11.64 20.17 -8.48
CA THR A 299 -11.25 20.53 -9.85
C THR A 299 -12.01 19.71 -10.90
N LEU A 300 -12.17 18.41 -10.72
CA LEU A 300 -12.94 17.55 -11.60
C LEU A 300 -14.40 18.01 -11.72
N ILE A 301 -15.03 18.34 -10.60
CA ILE A 301 -16.44 18.78 -10.56
C ILE A 301 -16.59 20.19 -11.13
N GLU A 302 -15.87 21.16 -10.58
CA GLU A 302 -16.09 22.59 -10.84
C GLU A 302 -15.53 23.02 -12.20
N LYS A 303 -14.36 22.51 -12.60
CA LYS A 303 -13.70 22.95 -13.85
C LYS A 303 -13.98 22.03 -15.03
N HIS A 304 -14.20 20.73 -14.76
CA HIS A 304 -14.37 19.74 -15.83
C HIS A 304 -15.78 19.17 -15.94
N GLY A 305 -16.72 19.60 -15.09
CA GLY A 305 -18.12 19.22 -15.16
C GLY A 305 -18.38 17.73 -14.93
N VAL A 306 -17.51 17.08 -14.14
CA VAL A 306 -17.65 15.66 -13.77
C VAL A 306 -18.89 15.49 -12.93
N ARG A 307 -19.68 14.48 -13.25
CA ARG A 307 -20.91 14.12 -12.55
C ARG A 307 -20.59 13.11 -11.44
N LEU A 308 -20.35 13.60 -10.24
CA LEU A 308 -20.17 12.74 -9.07
C LEU A 308 -21.49 12.04 -8.74
N ARG A 309 -21.44 10.70 -8.57
CA ARG A 309 -22.59 9.87 -8.24
C ARG A 309 -22.26 8.91 -7.11
N ARG A 310 -23.23 8.66 -6.25
CA ARG A 310 -23.16 7.60 -5.26
C ARG A 310 -23.80 6.35 -5.84
N PHE A 311 -23.16 5.18 -5.66
CA PHE A 311 -23.83 3.93 -5.97
C PHE A 311 -25.08 3.77 -5.10
N PRO A 312 -26.20 3.27 -5.67
CA PRO A 312 -27.37 2.87 -4.89
C PRO A 312 -27.02 1.80 -3.86
N ASP A 313 -27.72 1.78 -2.73
CA ASP A 313 -27.45 0.83 -1.65
C ASP A 313 -27.72 -0.62 -2.05
N ASP A 314 -28.71 -0.88 -2.92
CA ASP A 314 -29.00 -2.19 -3.48
C ASP A 314 -27.90 -2.68 -4.44
N VAL A 315 -27.31 -1.79 -5.23
CA VAL A 315 -26.11 -2.08 -6.03
C VAL A 315 -24.94 -2.48 -5.12
N MET A 316 -24.67 -1.69 -4.08
CA MET A 316 -23.61 -2.01 -3.14
C MET A 316 -23.84 -3.33 -2.41
N ALA A 317 -25.08 -3.63 -2.03
CA ALA A 317 -25.45 -4.90 -1.43
C ALA A 317 -25.26 -6.09 -2.38
N ALA A 318 -25.56 -5.91 -3.68
CA ALA A 318 -25.32 -6.94 -4.68
C ALA A 318 -23.83 -7.19 -4.92
N LEU A 319 -23.02 -6.13 -4.99
CA LEU A 319 -21.56 -6.23 -5.10
C LEU A 319 -20.94 -6.88 -3.86
N ALA A 320 -21.49 -6.62 -2.66
CA ALA A 320 -21.03 -7.25 -1.43
C ALA A 320 -21.29 -8.76 -1.46
N ARG A 321 -22.49 -9.20 -1.83
CA ARG A 321 -22.81 -10.64 -1.99
C ARG A 321 -21.90 -11.32 -3.01
N ALA A 322 -21.70 -10.69 -4.18
CA ALA A 322 -20.80 -11.22 -5.20
C ALA A 322 -19.34 -11.29 -4.69
N SER A 323 -18.92 -10.34 -3.83
CA SER A 323 -17.61 -10.35 -3.19
C SER A 323 -17.47 -11.50 -2.20
N ASP A 324 -18.48 -11.76 -1.38
CA ASP A 324 -18.48 -12.88 -0.44
C ASP A 324 -18.38 -14.23 -1.18
N GLU A 325 -19.09 -14.39 -2.32
CA GLU A 325 -18.99 -15.59 -3.17
C GLU A 325 -17.56 -15.76 -3.73
N VAL A 326 -16.98 -14.70 -4.30
CA VAL A 326 -15.61 -14.74 -4.84
C VAL A 326 -14.58 -15.07 -3.74
N LEU A 327 -14.74 -14.50 -2.55
CA LEU A 327 -13.84 -14.76 -1.43
C LEU A 327 -14.00 -16.18 -0.89
N ALA A 328 -15.22 -16.72 -0.83
CA ALA A 328 -15.47 -18.09 -0.37
C ALA A 328 -14.79 -19.14 -1.26
N GLU A 329 -14.65 -18.88 -2.56
CA GLU A 329 -13.94 -19.79 -3.48
C GLU A 329 -12.44 -19.92 -3.13
N LEU A 330 -11.85 -18.93 -2.48
CA LEU A 330 -10.45 -18.95 -2.09
C LEU A 330 -10.16 -19.96 -0.96
N GLU A 331 -11.18 -20.38 -0.21
CA GLU A 331 -11.07 -21.47 0.77
C GLU A 331 -10.72 -22.81 0.11
N GLY A 332 -11.19 -23.04 -1.11
CA GLY A 332 -10.90 -24.23 -1.92
C GLY A 332 -9.63 -24.15 -2.77
N ALA A 333 -8.89 -23.03 -2.71
CA ALA A 333 -7.68 -22.80 -3.50
C ALA A 333 -6.46 -23.55 -2.93
N ASP A 334 -5.27 -23.21 -3.45
CA ASP A 334 -4.00 -23.77 -2.94
C ASP A 334 -3.78 -23.41 -1.46
N ASP A 335 -2.86 -24.16 -0.80
CA ASP A 335 -2.62 -24.03 0.64
C ASP A 335 -2.24 -22.62 1.07
N LEU A 336 -1.36 -21.94 0.33
CA LEU A 336 -0.96 -20.57 0.65
C LEU A 336 -2.16 -19.61 0.57
N THR A 337 -2.93 -19.69 -0.50
CA THR A 337 -4.11 -18.85 -0.70
C THR A 337 -5.13 -19.07 0.41
N ARG A 338 -5.43 -20.32 0.77
CA ARG A 338 -6.33 -20.66 1.87
C ARG A 338 -5.87 -20.11 3.21
N ARG A 339 -4.58 -20.28 3.56
CA ARG A 339 -4.01 -19.75 4.82
C ARG A 339 -4.03 -18.22 4.84
N THR A 340 -3.72 -17.59 3.73
CA THR A 340 -3.75 -16.13 3.59
C THR A 340 -5.17 -15.60 3.75
N TYR A 341 -6.14 -16.22 3.08
CA TYR A 341 -7.56 -15.89 3.21
C TYR A 341 -8.05 -15.99 4.66
N ARG A 342 -7.76 -17.09 5.35
CA ARG A 342 -8.16 -17.28 6.74
C ARG A 342 -7.51 -16.27 7.68
N SER A 343 -6.20 -16.03 7.53
CA SER A 343 -5.49 -15.02 8.32
C SER A 343 -6.08 -13.62 8.13
N PHE A 344 -6.30 -13.24 6.86
CA PHE A 344 -6.89 -11.95 6.52
C PHE A 344 -8.32 -11.80 7.06
N THR A 345 -9.16 -12.81 6.90
CA THR A 345 -10.58 -12.76 7.31
C THR A 345 -10.69 -12.66 8.83
N ASN A 346 -9.94 -13.47 9.57
CA ASN A 346 -9.92 -13.41 11.03
C ASN A 346 -9.45 -12.04 11.54
N PHE A 347 -8.42 -11.48 10.90
CA PHE A 347 -7.93 -10.14 11.26
C PHE A 347 -8.97 -9.07 10.92
N ARG A 348 -9.61 -9.16 9.75
CA ARG A 348 -10.65 -8.21 9.31
C ARG A 348 -11.82 -8.12 10.30
N GLU A 349 -12.29 -9.26 10.82
CA GLU A 349 -13.38 -9.28 11.81
C GLU A 349 -13.01 -8.50 13.09
N ALA A 350 -11.81 -8.71 13.60
CA ALA A 350 -11.30 -7.99 14.75
C ALA A 350 -11.11 -6.49 14.44
N ALA A 351 -10.54 -6.15 13.28
CA ALA A 351 -10.33 -4.78 12.83
C ALA A 351 -11.64 -4.01 12.69
N ILE A 352 -12.66 -4.58 12.03
CA ILE A 352 -13.99 -3.97 11.88
C ILE A 352 -14.63 -3.72 13.27
N SER A 353 -14.52 -4.67 14.19
CA SER A 353 -15.06 -4.51 15.55
C SER A 353 -14.45 -3.32 16.28
N TRP A 354 -13.17 -3.07 16.12
CA TRP A 354 -12.46 -1.92 16.68
C TRP A 354 -12.76 -0.62 15.92
N SER A 355 -12.58 -0.61 14.59
CA SER A 355 -12.76 0.59 13.75
C SER A 355 -14.15 1.19 13.89
N ARG A 356 -15.17 0.34 14.04
CA ARG A 356 -16.57 0.77 14.25
C ARG A 356 -16.74 1.64 15.50
N LEU A 357 -16.03 1.34 16.57
CA LEU A 357 -16.07 2.09 17.83
C LEU A 357 -15.13 3.30 17.81
N ALA A 358 -13.95 3.13 17.23
CA ALA A 358 -12.90 4.13 17.22
C ALA A 358 -13.07 5.12 16.07
N GLU A 359 -12.46 4.87 14.94
CA GLU A 359 -12.33 5.85 13.86
C GLU A 359 -13.68 6.14 13.20
N GLN A 360 -14.44 5.11 12.81
CA GLN A 360 -15.75 5.30 12.21
C GLN A 360 -16.71 6.00 13.18
N GLY A 361 -16.75 5.57 14.44
CA GLY A 361 -17.59 6.19 15.46
C GLY A 361 -17.26 7.66 15.65
N PHE A 362 -15.97 8.03 15.64
CA PHE A 362 -15.54 9.43 15.70
C PHE A 362 -15.94 10.20 14.43
N LEU A 363 -15.72 9.65 13.25
CA LEU A 363 -16.06 10.30 11.97
C LEU A 363 -17.57 10.56 11.86
N ASP A 364 -18.39 9.59 12.24
CA ASP A 364 -19.85 9.72 12.25
C ASP A 364 -20.31 10.79 13.23
N MET A 365 -19.76 10.81 14.44
CA MET A 365 -20.06 11.85 15.45
C MET A 365 -19.67 13.23 14.93
N ARG A 366 -18.45 13.39 14.38
CA ARG A 366 -17.95 14.64 13.79
C ARG A 366 -18.90 15.14 12.69
N ALA A 367 -19.31 14.25 11.78
CA ALA A 367 -20.21 14.61 10.69
C ALA A 367 -21.57 15.09 11.19
N ARG A 368 -22.14 14.44 12.22
CA ARG A 368 -23.41 14.88 12.84
C ARG A 368 -23.28 16.24 13.51
N MET A 369 -22.21 16.46 14.27
CA MET A 369 -21.99 17.73 14.99
C MET A 369 -21.76 18.91 14.05
N LEU A 370 -21.13 18.71 12.90
CA LEU A 370 -20.96 19.75 11.90
C LEU A 370 -22.27 20.12 11.20
N ARG A 371 -23.14 19.13 10.90
CA ARG A 371 -24.47 19.40 10.30
C ARG A 371 -25.41 20.12 11.28
N ALA A 372 -25.28 19.90 12.57
CA ALA A 372 -26.09 20.57 13.58
C ALA A 372 -25.73 22.07 13.80
N ARG A 373 -24.61 22.52 13.21
CA ARG A 373 -24.13 23.92 13.27
C ARG A 373 -24.41 24.72 11.98
N SER A 374 -24.81 24.06 10.90
CA SER A 374 -25.20 24.65 9.61
C SER A 374 -26.71 24.80 9.50
#